data_c271f2f7313ae19a63028808e4a8230b
#
_entry.id   c271f2f7313ae19a63028808e4a8230b
#
_cell.length_a   1.000
_cell.length_b   1.000
_cell.length_c   1.000
_cell.angle_alpha   90.00
_cell.angle_beta   90.00
_cell.angle_gamma   90.00
#
_symmetry.space_group_name_H-M   'P 1'
#
loop_
_entity.id
_entity.type
_entity.pdbx_description
1 polymer ?
#
loop_
_entity_poly.entity_id
_entity_poly.type
_entity_poly.pdbx_seq_one_letter_code
_entity_poly.pdbx_strand_id
1 'polypeptide(L)'
;MGTVIQLKKQINNSYTDLKNSVEDKLILVEEKINSRLASKVELVQKMTKYHLSTGGKRLRALLTLQCSKICGYEKGLRDVNLAACVELIHAATLMHDDVIDNSKIRRGKKTLNKIWGNHSSILVGDYLLSKCFEMMVEDGNLELLKLLANTSSEIAQGEVLQLQHNKEIDMLEETYLNIISSKTASLFAAATKVGAIISEKDLKFKNALEFYGKNLGLTFQIADDTLDYNSELKLFGKTIGNDFYEGKVTLPIILLYQKLDDVEKEKLKSLFEKQIREKKDLEYVLNLIKKNKIIKECYKKAEHYINL
;
A
#
# COMPACT_ATOMS: atom_id res chain seq x y z
N MET A 1 -12.89 10.19 -25.34
CA MET A 1 -13.68 9.18 -24.60
C MET A 1 -13.33 7.74 -24.96
N GLY A 2 -13.18 7.37 -26.25
CA GLY A 2 -12.87 6.01 -26.67
C GLY A 2 -11.59 5.39 -26.11
N THR A 3 -10.48 6.14 -26.08
CA THR A 3 -9.17 5.67 -25.65
C THR A 3 -9.11 5.33 -24.13
N VAL A 4 -9.77 6.12 -23.28
CA VAL A 4 -9.82 5.88 -21.83
C VAL A 4 -10.67 4.64 -21.50
N ILE A 5 -11.74 4.41 -22.26
CA ILE A 5 -12.60 3.22 -22.11
C ILE A 5 -11.84 1.97 -22.58
N GLN A 6 -11.08 2.06 -23.67
CA GLN A 6 -10.24 0.96 -24.14
C GLN A 6 -9.12 0.61 -23.16
N LEU A 7 -8.40 1.62 -22.63
CA LEU A 7 -7.37 1.42 -21.60
C LEU A 7 -7.94 0.79 -20.32
N LYS A 8 -9.09 1.26 -19.83
CA LYS A 8 -9.76 0.64 -18.67
C LYS A 8 -10.16 -0.81 -18.93
N LYS A 9 -10.64 -1.12 -20.12
CA LYS A 9 -11.01 -2.48 -20.50
C LYS A 9 -9.78 -3.40 -20.60
N GLN A 10 -8.68 -2.90 -21.14
CA GLN A 10 -7.43 -3.64 -21.26
C GLN A 10 -6.76 -3.88 -19.90
N ILE A 11 -6.73 -2.88 -19.00
CA ILE A 11 -6.20 -3.02 -17.64
C ILE A 11 -7.04 -3.99 -16.81
N ASN A 12 -8.37 -3.91 -16.91
CA ASN A 12 -9.25 -4.85 -16.22
C ASN A 12 -9.06 -6.29 -16.72
N ASN A 13 -8.85 -6.49 -18.01
CA ASN A 13 -8.59 -7.81 -18.57
C ASN A 13 -7.27 -8.37 -18.03
N SER A 14 -6.16 -7.60 -18.08
CA SER A 14 -4.84 -8.05 -17.59
C SER A 14 -4.85 -8.43 -16.11
N TYR A 15 -5.51 -7.63 -15.24
CA TYR A 15 -5.64 -7.99 -13.82
C TYR A 15 -6.51 -9.24 -13.64
N THR A 16 -7.60 -9.34 -14.39
CA THR A 16 -8.50 -10.51 -14.34
C THR A 16 -7.79 -11.78 -14.80
N ASP A 17 -7.00 -11.71 -15.86
CA ASP A 17 -6.25 -12.84 -16.39
C ASP A 17 -5.17 -13.31 -15.38
N LEU A 18 -4.44 -12.37 -14.78
CA LEU A 18 -3.49 -12.67 -13.71
C LEU A 18 -4.19 -13.35 -12.52
N LYS A 19 -5.33 -12.81 -12.08
CA LYS A 19 -6.09 -13.35 -10.97
C LYS A 19 -6.59 -14.76 -11.29
N ASN A 20 -7.21 -14.95 -12.44
CA ASN A 20 -7.79 -16.24 -12.86
C ASN A 20 -6.73 -17.35 -12.92
N SER A 21 -5.49 -17.00 -13.28
CA SER A 21 -4.41 -17.98 -13.41
C SER A 21 -3.93 -18.59 -12.09
N VAL A 22 -4.35 -18.04 -10.93
CA VAL A 22 -4.05 -18.52 -9.57
C VAL A 22 -5.26 -18.43 -8.64
N GLU A 23 -6.47 -18.39 -9.20
CA GLU A 23 -7.72 -18.17 -8.45
C GLU A 23 -7.93 -19.24 -7.36
N ASP A 24 -7.73 -20.52 -7.69
CA ASP A 24 -7.84 -21.62 -6.73
C ASP A 24 -6.93 -21.40 -5.51
N LYS A 25 -5.70 -20.96 -5.75
CA LYS A 25 -4.75 -20.68 -4.66
C LYS A 25 -5.11 -19.41 -3.87
N LEU A 26 -5.70 -18.40 -4.50
CA LEU A 26 -6.21 -17.22 -3.80
C LEU A 26 -7.36 -17.56 -2.85
N ILE A 27 -8.23 -18.51 -3.21
CA ILE A 27 -9.27 -19.03 -2.32
C ILE A 27 -8.62 -19.71 -1.11
N LEU A 28 -7.61 -20.54 -1.32
CA LEU A 28 -6.86 -21.20 -0.24
C LEU A 28 -6.13 -20.18 0.66
N VAL A 29 -5.65 -19.05 0.11
CA VAL A 29 -5.06 -17.96 0.93
C VAL A 29 -6.12 -17.38 1.89
N GLU A 30 -7.32 -17.10 1.41
CA GLU A 30 -8.41 -16.59 2.26
C GLU A 30 -8.81 -17.60 3.36
N GLU A 31 -8.90 -18.88 3.01
CA GLU A 31 -9.16 -19.96 3.97
C GLU A 31 -8.05 -20.04 5.01
N LYS A 32 -6.77 -19.96 4.57
CA LYS A 32 -5.61 -19.97 5.47
C LYS A 32 -5.63 -18.80 6.44
N ILE A 33 -5.87 -17.58 5.94
CA ILE A 33 -5.99 -16.39 6.79
C ILE A 33 -7.12 -16.60 7.82
N ASN A 34 -8.30 -17.01 7.39
CA ASN A 34 -9.44 -17.23 8.28
C ASN A 34 -9.13 -18.28 9.36
N SER A 35 -8.49 -19.38 9.00
CA SER A 35 -8.13 -20.44 9.95
C SER A 35 -7.11 -19.98 10.98
N ARG A 36 -6.14 -19.15 10.58
CA ARG A 36 -5.07 -18.63 11.47
C ARG A 36 -5.56 -17.55 12.42
N LEU A 37 -6.61 -16.84 12.06
CA LEU A 37 -7.20 -15.77 12.88
C LEU A 37 -8.26 -16.28 13.86
N ALA A 38 -8.49 -17.58 13.93
CA ALA A 38 -9.34 -18.15 14.96
C ALA A 38 -8.79 -17.85 16.37
N SER A 39 -9.63 -17.32 17.24
CA SER A 39 -9.25 -16.93 18.61
C SER A 39 -10.37 -17.29 19.58
N LYS A 40 -10.01 -17.61 20.83
CA LYS A 40 -10.95 -17.79 21.93
C LYS A 40 -11.50 -16.44 22.43
N VAL A 41 -10.85 -15.32 22.08
CA VAL A 41 -11.25 -13.98 22.47
C VAL A 41 -12.26 -13.46 21.44
N GLU A 42 -13.51 -13.30 21.85
CA GLU A 42 -14.63 -12.93 20.96
C GLU A 42 -14.38 -11.61 20.22
N LEU A 43 -13.82 -10.61 20.91
CA LEU A 43 -13.51 -9.31 20.30
C LEU A 43 -12.51 -9.43 19.14
N VAL A 44 -11.46 -10.24 19.31
CA VAL A 44 -10.47 -10.50 18.25
C VAL A 44 -11.17 -11.12 17.04
N GLN A 45 -12.04 -12.13 17.24
CA GLN A 45 -12.78 -12.74 16.15
C GLN A 45 -13.69 -11.74 15.41
N LYS A 46 -14.41 -10.90 16.15
CA LYS A 46 -15.31 -9.89 15.55
C LYS A 46 -14.51 -8.89 14.71
N MET A 47 -13.42 -8.37 15.24
CA MET A 47 -12.62 -7.35 14.57
C MET A 47 -11.91 -7.90 13.34
N THR A 48 -11.31 -9.09 13.42
CA THR A 48 -10.61 -9.72 12.28
C THR A 48 -11.60 -10.08 11.16
N LYS A 49 -12.75 -10.67 11.47
CA LYS A 49 -13.81 -10.93 10.50
C LYS A 49 -14.32 -9.65 9.82
N TYR A 50 -14.53 -8.59 10.61
CA TYR A 50 -14.93 -7.30 10.04
C TYR A 50 -13.86 -6.77 9.09
N HIS A 51 -12.58 -6.74 9.49
CA HIS A 51 -11.50 -6.27 8.64
C HIS A 51 -11.43 -7.06 7.32
N LEU A 52 -11.46 -8.38 7.38
CA LEU A 52 -11.46 -9.24 6.20
C LEU A 52 -12.68 -8.97 5.29
N SER A 53 -13.86 -8.71 5.88
CA SER A 53 -15.08 -8.39 5.15
C SER A 53 -15.04 -7.05 4.40
N THR A 54 -14.06 -6.16 4.72
CA THR A 54 -13.89 -4.90 3.97
C THR A 54 -13.34 -5.15 2.56
N GLY A 55 -12.93 -6.37 2.27
CA GLY A 55 -12.44 -6.80 0.96
C GLY A 55 -11.05 -6.25 0.65
N GLY A 56 -10.66 -6.39 -0.60
CA GLY A 56 -9.39 -5.94 -1.15
C GLY A 56 -9.05 -6.74 -2.40
N LYS A 57 -8.15 -6.18 -3.21
CA LYS A 57 -7.72 -6.86 -4.45
C LYS A 57 -6.72 -8.00 -4.17
N ARG A 58 -6.26 -8.16 -2.92
CA ARG A 58 -5.22 -9.14 -2.53
C ARG A 58 -4.00 -9.12 -3.47
N LEU A 59 -3.58 -7.91 -3.84
CA LEU A 59 -2.55 -7.75 -4.87
C LEU A 59 -1.20 -8.35 -4.44
N ARG A 60 -0.85 -8.24 -3.16
CA ARG A 60 0.42 -8.79 -2.66
C ARG A 60 0.40 -10.32 -2.62
N ALA A 61 -0.71 -10.93 -2.19
CA ALA A 61 -0.88 -12.38 -2.27
C ALA A 61 -0.87 -12.85 -3.73
N LEU A 62 -1.56 -12.14 -4.63
CA LEU A 62 -1.54 -12.42 -6.05
C LEU A 62 -0.11 -12.44 -6.60
N LEU A 63 0.70 -11.44 -6.27
CA LEU A 63 2.09 -11.36 -6.70
C LEU A 63 2.94 -12.50 -6.14
N THR A 64 2.77 -12.85 -4.85
CA THR A 64 3.47 -14.00 -4.25
C THR A 64 3.16 -15.29 -5.01
N LEU A 65 1.88 -15.55 -5.29
CA LEU A 65 1.45 -16.74 -6.03
C LEU A 65 1.94 -16.74 -7.47
N GLN A 66 1.86 -15.61 -8.17
CA GLN A 66 2.32 -15.48 -9.55
C GLN A 66 3.83 -15.67 -9.67
N CYS A 67 4.63 -15.04 -8.79
CA CYS A 67 6.07 -15.21 -8.80
C CYS A 67 6.47 -16.64 -8.42
N SER A 68 5.76 -17.28 -7.52
CA SER A 68 5.96 -18.71 -7.22
C SER A 68 5.71 -19.58 -8.45
N LYS A 69 4.62 -19.34 -9.17
CA LYS A 69 4.27 -20.06 -10.40
C LYS A 69 5.30 -19.83 -11.51
N ILE A 70 5.71 -18.58 -11.75
CA ILE A 70 6.75 -18.23 -12.73
C ILE A 70 8.07 -18.91 -12.40
N CYS A 71 8.40 -19.05 -11.11
CA CYS A 71 9.58 -19.76 -10.65
C CYS A 71 9.44 -21.28 -10.67
N GLY A 72 8.31 -21.82 -11.11
CA GLY A 72 8.08 -23.27 -11.24
C GLY A 72 7.76 -23.97 -9.90
N TYR A 73 7.21 -23.24 -8.93
CA TYR A 73 6.73 -23.86 -7.69
C TYR A 73 5.38 -24.54 -7.95
N GLU A 74 5.39 -25.86 -8.03
CA GLU A 74 4.21 -26.66 -8.38
C GLU A 74 3.70 -27.53 -7.23
N LYS A 75 4.54 -27.83 -6.24
CA LYS A 75 4.22 -28.80 -5.18
C LYS A 75 4.00 -28.15 -3.82
N GLY A 76 2.88 -28.49 -3.21
CA GLY A 76 2.55 -28.07 -1.84
C GLY A 76 1.86 -26.71 -1.75
N LEU A 77 1.76 -26.19 -0.54
CA LEU A 77 1.01 -24.98 -0.20
C LEU A 77 1.86 -23.91 0.51
N ARG A 78 3.21 -23.96 0.37
CA ARG A 78 4.08 -22.94 0.99
C ARG A 78 3.82 -21.56 0.39
N ASP A 79 3.58 -21.48 -0.92
CA ASP A 79 3.22 -20.23 -1.60
C ASP A 79 1.91 -19.64 -1.05
N VAL A 80 0.91 -20.48 -0.77
CA VAL A 80 -0.35 -20.07 -0.13
C VAL A 80 -0.10 -19.57 1.31
N ASN A 81 0.70 -20.32 2.10
CA ASN A 81 1.01 -19.94 3.47
C ASN A 81 1.75 -18.60 3.54
N LEU A 82 2.72 -18.38 2.66
CA LEU A 82 3.52 -17.16 2.64
C LEU A 82 2.77 -15.99 2.01
N ALA A 83 1.89 -16.22 1.03
CA ALA A 83 0.96 -15.22 0.55
C ALA A 83 0.01 -14.74 1.67
N ALA A 84 -0.45 -15.66 2.52
CA ALA A 84 -1.22 -15.32 3.71
C ALA A 84 -0.39 -14.51 4.72
N CYS A 85 0.88 -14.85 4.96
CA CYS A 85 1.79 -14.06 5.82
C CYS A 85 1.92 -12.61 5.31
N VAL A 86 2.17 -12.44 4.01
CA VAL A 86 2.31 -11.10 3.39
C VAL A 86 1.02 -10.28 3.56
N GLU A 87 -0.14 -10.89 3.36
CA GLU A 87 -1.43 -10.20 3.57
C GLU A 87 -1.71 -9.90 5.05
N LEU A 88 -1.27 -10.75 5.98
CA LEU A 88 -1.41 -10.49 7.42
C LEU A 88 -0.51 -9.33 7.87
N ILE A 89 0.73 -9.24 7.39
CA ILE A 89 1.58 -8.06 7.61
C ILE A 89 0.87 -6.81 7.10
N HIS A 90 0.38 -6.83 5.85
CA HIS A 90 -0.34 -5.69 5.28
C HIS A 90 -1.61 -5.34 6.07
N ALA A 91 -2.38 -6.32 6.51
CA ALA A 91 -3.59 -6.08 7.30
C ALA A 91 -3.26 -5.43 8.65
N ALA A 92 -2.21 -5.89 9.32
CA ALA A 92 -1.74 -5.32 10.58
C ALA A 92 -1.30 -3.86 10.43
N THR A 93 -0.48 -3.58 9.39
CA THR A 93 -0.04 -2.21 9.11
C THR A 93 -1.22 -1.27 8.82
N LEU A 94 -2.22 -1.73 8.05
CA LEU A 94 -3.43 -0.94 7.81
C LEU A 94 -4.22 -0.63 9.10
N MET A 95 -4.27 -1.56 10.07
CA MET A 95 -4.94 -1.33 11.35
C MET A 95 -4.20 -0.29 12.19
N HIS A 96 -2.87 -0.31 12.18
CA HIS A 96 -2.02 0.68 12.85
C HIS A 96 -2.11 2.04 12.17
N ASP A 97 -2.00 2.08 10.84
CA ASP A 97 -2.13 3.30 10.03
C ASP A 97 -3.47 4.01 10.27
N ASP A 98 -4.59 3.25 10.32
CA ASP A 98 -5.92 3.83 10.59
C ASP A 98 -5.97 4.56 11.95
N VAL A 99 -5.20 4.09 12.96
CA VAL A 99 -5.08 4.75 14.27
C VAL A 99 -4.20 5.98 14.18
N ILE A 100 -3.03 5.86 13.55
CA ILE A 100 -2.05 6.94 13.40
C ILE A 100 -2.65 8.11 12.62
N ASP A 101 -3.30 7.82 11.49
CA ASP A 101 -3.95 8.80 10.62
C ASP A 101 -5.31 9.28 11.16
N ASN A 102 -5.78 8.71 12.27
CA ASN A 102 -7.13 8.95 12.80
C ASN A 102 -8.23 8.76 11.72
N SER A 103 -8.03 7.81 10.83
CA SER A 103 -8.91 7.53 9.71
C SER A 103 -10.26 7.02 10.19
N LYS A 104 -11.35 7.50 9.57
CA LYS A 104 -12.73 7.15 9.96
C LYS A 104 -13.38 6.15 9.01
N ILE A 105 -12.93 6.15 7.75
CA ILE A 105 -13.51 5.34 6.67
C ILE A 105 -12.38 4.74 5.84
N ARG A 106 -12.48 3.45 5.56
CA ARG A 106 -11.60 2.72 4.64
C ARG A 106 -12.45 1.85 3.72
N ARG A 107 -12.24 1.98 2.41
CA ARG A 107 -13.02 1.23 1.38
C ARG A 107 -14.54 1.37 1.56
N GLY A 108 -15.01 2.56 1.93
CA GLY A 108 -16.44 2.85 2.13
C GLY A 108 -17.04 2.31 3.42
N LYS A 109 -16.28 1.63 4.28
CA LYS A 109 -16.70 1.14 5.61
C LYS A 109 -15.98 1.91 6.72
N LYS A 110 -16.59 1.96 7.91
CA LYS A 110 -15.96 2.53 9.11
C LYS A 110 -14.70 1.73 9.44
N THR A 111 -13.65 2.43 9.88
CA THR A 111 -12.41 1.79 10.35
C THR A 111 -12.59 1.11 11.70
N LEU A 112 -11.68 0.18 12.04
CA LEU A 112 -11.74 -0.55 13.32
C LEU A 112 -11.62 0.39 14.52
N ASN A 113 -10.67 1.33 14.47
CA ASN A 113 -10.48 2.35 15.52
C ASN A 113 -11.73 3.20 15.74
N LYS A 114 -12.52 3.44 14.68
CA LYS A 114 -13.77 4.18 14.77
C LYS A 114 -14.91 3.38 15.44
N ILE A 115 -14.88 2.05 15.31
CA ILE A 115 -15.94 1.17 15.86
C ILE A 115 -15.56 0.68 17.26
N TRP A 116 -14.32 0.24 17.48
CA TRP A 116 -13.86 -0.41 18.71
C TRP A 116 -12.79 0.36 19.48
N GLY A 117 -12.39 1.55 18.99
CA GLY A 117 -11.37 2.40 19.60
C GLY A 117 -9.94 2.03 19.23
N ASN A 118 -9.02 2.98 19.48
CA ASN A 118 -7.62 2.88 19.09
C ASN A 118 -6.90 1.71 19.77
N HIS A 119 -7.09 1.52 21.08
CA HIS A 119 -6.43 0.45 21.83
C HIS A 119 -6.72 -0.94 21.26
N SER A 120 -8.01 -1.20 20.94
CA SER A 120 -8.40 -2.48 20.35
C SER A 120 -7.82 -2.68 18.96
N SER A 121 -7.77 -1.62 18.14
CA SER A 121 -7.17 -1.69 16.81
C SER A 121 -5.68 -2.04 16.87
N ILE A 122 -4.92 -1.39 17.74
CA ILE A 122 -3.49 -1.66 17.92
C ILE A 122 -3.28 -3.11 18.34
N LEU A 123 -3.96 -3.56 19.41
CA LEU A 123 -3.80 -4.91 19.94
C LEU A 123 -4.21 -6.01 18.93
N VAL A 124 -5.22 -5.77 18.09
CA VAL A 124 -5.60 -6.73 17.06
C VAL A 124 -4.58 -6.70 15.90
N GLY A 125 -4.02 -5.55 15.56
CA GLY A 125 -2.89 -5.45 14.62
C GLY A 125 -1.68 -6.27 15.11
N ASP A 126 -1.30 -6.14 16.39
CA ASP A 126 -0.23 -6.93 17.01
C ASP A 126 -0.54 -8.44 16.99
N TYR A 127 -1.82 -8.81 17.22
CA TYR A 127 -2.26 -10.20 17.10
C TYR A 127 -2.05 -10.74 15.68
N LEU A 128 -2.37 -9.98 14.63
CA LEU A 128 -2.14 -10.39 13.24
C LEU A 128 -0.63 -10.59 12.96
N LEU A 129 0.21 -9.67 13.42
CA LEU A 129 1.67 -9.80 13.29
C LEU A 129 2.18 -11.05 14.04
N SER A 130 1.69 -11.31 15.25
CA SER A 130 2.06 -12.51 16.00
C SER A 130 1.69 -13.79 15.26
N LYS A 131 0.52 -13.83 14.62
CA LYS A 131 0.11 -14.97 13.78
C LYS A 131 1.00 -15.12 12.54
N CYS A 132 1.45 -14.03 11.97
CA CYS A 132 2.41 -14.07 10.87
C CYS A 132 3.75 -14.66 11.33
N PHE A 133 4.27 -14.28 12.52
CA PHE A 133 5.49 -14.85 13.07
C PHE A 133 5.34 -16.37 13.32
N GLU A 134 4.22 -16.82 13.91
CA GLU A 134 3.95 -18.26 14.07
C GLU A 134 4.06 -19.00 12.73
N MET A 135 3.42 -18.47 11.67
CA MET A 135 3.45 -19.08 10.34
C MET A 135 4.83 -19.09 9.69
N MET A 136 5.63 -18.04 9.88
CA MET A 136 7.01 -17.98 9.39
C MET A 136 7.91 -18.99 10.09
N VAL A 137 7.74 -19.16 11.41
CA VAL A 137 8.49 -20.17 12.19
C VAL A 137 8.09 -21.59 11.78
N GLU A 138 6.80 -21.85 11.54
CA GLU A 138 6.31 -23.12 11.04
C GLU A 138 6.86 -23.47 9.64
N ASP A 139 7.09 -22.49 8.79
CA ASP A 139 7.73 -22.69 7.48
C ASP A 139 9.18 -23.17 7.61
N GLY A 140 9.87 -22.75 8.67
CA GLY A 140 11.21 -23.22 9.05
C GLY A 140 12.35 -22.71 8.18
N ASN A 141 12.10 -21.85 7.18
CA ASN A 141 13.13 -21.30 6.32
C ASN A 141 13.65 -19.97 6.87
N LEU A 142 14.92 -19.95 7.32
CA LEU A 142 15.54 -18.76 7.91
C LEU A 142 15.70 -17.59 6.93
N GLU A 143 15.85 -17.84 5.63
CA GLU A 143 15.93 -16.78 4.62
C GLU A 143 14.58 -16.05 4.51
N LEU A 144 13.47 -16.79 4.51
CA LEU A 144 12.11 -16.22 4.50
C LEU A 144 11.79 -15.49 5.80
N LEU A 145 12.13 -16.07 6.94
CA LEU A 145 11.94 -15.45 8.25
C LEU A 145 12.69 -14.10 8.29
N LYS A 146 13.97 -14.08 7.87
CA LYS A 146 14.78 -12.87 7.80
C LYS A 146 14.19 -11.84 6.84
N LEU A 147 13.76 -12.26 5.64
CA LEU A 147 13.14 -11.39 4.66
C LEU A 147 11.92 -10.67 5.23
N LEU A 148 10.93 -11.42 5.75
CA LEU A 148 9.66 -10.85 6.21
C LEU A 148 9.81 -10.07 7.53
N ALA A 149 10.71 -10.49 8.42
CA ALA A 149 11.02 -9.74 9.64
C ALA A 149 11.69 -8.40 9.32
N ASN A 150 12.69 -8.38 8.41
CA ASN A 150 13.33 -7.15 7.96
C ASN A 150 12.32 -6.23 7.26
N THR A 151 11.45 -6.78 6.41
CA THR A 151 10.40 -6.03 5.73
C THR A 151 9.44 -5.37 6.74
N SER A 152 9.04 -6.10 7.78
CA SER A 152 8.17 -5.55 8.84
C SER A 152 8.86 -4.40 9.60
N SER A 153 10.15 -4.53 9.88
CA SER A 153 10.96 -3.48 10.49
C SER A 153 11.11 -2.26 9.57
N GLU A 154 11.33 -2.49 8.27
CA GLU A 154 11.46 -1.43 7.27
C GLU A 154 10.16 -0.63 7.12
N ILE A 155 8.99 -1.31 7.09
CA ILE A 155 7.68 -0.66 7.06
C ILE A 155 7.50 0.26 8.28
N ALA A 156 7.80 -0.24 9.48
CA ALA A 156 7.68 0.53 10.71
C ALA A 156 8.60 1.76 10.71
N GLN A 157 9.84 1.61 10.23
CA GLN A 157 10.78 2.73 10.07
C GLN A 157 10.27 3.77 9.05
N GLY A 158 9.68 3.30 7.94
CA GLY A 158 9.07 4.17 6.93
C GLY A 158 7.92 5.00 7.50
N GLU A 159 7.09 4.39 8.38
CA GLU A 159 6.01 5.10 9.08
C GLU A 159 6.55 6.17 10.03
N VAL A 160 7.57 5.85 10.82
CA VAL A 160 8.22 6.82 11.72
C VAL A 160 8.86 7.95 10.91
N LEU A 161 9.52 7.64 9.79
CA LEU A 161 10.10 8.64 8.89
C LEU A 161 9.02 9.57 8.33
N GLN A 162 7.86 9.02 7.92
CA GLN A 162 6.73 9.83 7.47
C GLN A 162 6.22 10.76 8.58
N LEU A 163 6.13 10.27 9.82
CA LEU A 163 5.71 11.09 10.97
C LEU A 163 6.68 12.24 11.25
N GLN A 164 8.00 12.01 11.11
CA GLN A 164 9.02 13.06 11.30
C GLN A 164 8.86 14.21 10.29
N HIS A 165 8.52 13.88 9.05
CA HIS A 165 8.37 14.85 7.95
C HIS A 165 6.90 15.27 7.71
N ASN A 166 6.01 14.94 8.62
CA ASN A 166 4.60 15.30 8.48
C ASN A 166 4.46 16.84 8.53
N LYS A 167 3.79 17.42 7.55
CA LYS A 167 3.59 18.86 7.33
C LYS A 167 4.83 19.64 6.87
N GLU A 168 5.96 19.03 6.63
CA GLU A 168 7.09 19.69 5.99
C GLU A 168 6.81 19.89 4.51
N ILE A 169 6.28 21.08 4.19
CA ILE A 169 5.85 21.40 2.82
C ILE A 169 7.01 21.46 1.82
N ASP A 170 8.21 21.71 2.29
CA ASP A 170 9.47 21.75 1.55
C ASP A 170 10.25 20.43 1.57
N MET A 171 9.59 19.34 1.99
CA MET A 171 10.17 18.00 1.98
C MET A 171 10.74 17.67 0.59
N LEU A 172 11.97 17.10 0.59
CA LEU A 172 12.63 16.70 -0.64
C LEU A 172 11.94 15.47 -1.29
N GLU A 173 11.98 15.42 -2.62
CA GLU A 173 11.48 14.25 -3.37
C GLU A 173 12.18 12.96 -2.95
N GLU A 174 13.48 13.01 -2.66
CA GLU A 174 14.26 11.86 -2.18
C GLU A 174 13.71 11.32 -0.85
N THR A 175 13.38 12.20 0.09
CA THR A 175 12.77 11.81 1.38
C THR A 175 11.42 11.13 1.16
N TYR A 176 10.57 11.68 0.29
CA TYR A 176 9.32 11.06 -0.10
C TYR A 176 9.54 9.66 -0.70
N LEU A 177 10.48 9.52 -1.63
CA LEU A 177 10.80 8.22 -2.25
C LEU A 177 11.30 7.21 -1.22
N ASN A 178 12.09 7.62 -0.24
CA ASN A 178 12.53 6.77 0.87
C ASN A 178 11.35 6.32 1.73
N ILE A 179 10.42 7.22 2.06
CA ILE A 179 9.20 6.89 2.81
C ILE A 179 8.39 5.83 2.08
N ILE A 180 8.02 6.07 0.82
CA ILE A 180 7.18 5.12 0.06
C ILE A 180 7.91 3.82 -0.30
N SER A 181 9.25 3.86 -0.45
CA SER A 181 10.07 2.67 -0.60
C SER A 181 9.94 1.76 0.61
N SER A 182 10.12 2.31 1.81
CA SER A 182 10.07 1.56 3.06
C SER A 182 8.63 1.15 3.42
N LYS A 183 7.69 2.08 3.41
CA LYS A 183 6.31 1.85 3.85
C LYS A 183 5.50 0.95 2.91
N THR A 184 5.71 1.09 1.60
CA THR A 184 4.88 0.42 0.60
C THR A 184 5.66 -0.56 -0.27
N ALA A 185 6.77 -0.13 -0.90
CA ALA A 185 7.45 -0.93 -1.90
C ALA A 185 8.21 -2.13 -1.29
N SER A 186 8.67 -2.04 -0.05
CA SER A 186 9.35 -3.14 0.66
C SER A 186 8.51 -4.41 0.72
N LEU A 187 7.21 -4.29 1.03
CA LEU A 187 6.32 -5.45 1.10
C LEU A 187 5.96 -6.01 -0.29
N PHE A 188 5.93 -5.17 -1.32
CA PHE A 188 5.82 -5.65 -2.71
C PHE A 188 7.08 -6.42 -3.13
N ALA A 189 8.26 -5.91 -2.80
CA ALA A 189 9.53 -6.56 -3.05
C ALA A 189 9.63 -7.92 -2.34
N ALA A 190 9.23 -7.98 -1.07
CA ALA A 190 9.18 -9.22 -0.31
C ALA A 190 8.19 -10.22 -0.92
N ALA A 191 6.99 -9.77 -1.28
CA ALA A 191 5.94 -10.60 -1.87
C ALA A 191 6.41 -11.31 -3.15
N THR A 192 7.14 -10.60 -4.02
CA THR A 192 7.66 -11.17 -5.27
C THR A 192 8.88 -12.08 -5.03
N LYS A 193 9.79 -11.69 -4.11
CA LYS A 193 11.01 -12.45 -3.78
C LYS A 193 10.69 -13.79 -3.13
N VAL A 194 9.62 -13.88 -2.33
CA VAL A 194 9.15 -15.13 -1.71
C VAL A 194 9.04 -16.24 -2.74
N GLY A 195 8.47 -15.97 -3.93
CA GLY A 195 8.31 -16.96 -4.99
C GLY A 195 9.64 -17.59 -5.45
N ALA A 196 10.69 -16.76 -5.59
CA ALA A 196 12.02 -17.25 -5.95
C ALA A 196 12.67 -18.07 -4.82
N ILE A 197 12.47 -17.68 -3.56
CA ILE A 197 13.07 -18.37 -2.41
C ILE A 197 12.46 -19.76 -2.26
N ILE A 198 11.13 -19.90 -2.28
CA ILE A 198 10.48 -21.22 -2.11
C ILE A 198 10.71 -22.15 -3.29
N SER A 199 11.03 -21.59 -4.45
CA SER A 199 11.39 -22.34 -5.66
C SER A 199 12.91 -22.60 -5.76
N GLU A 200 13.67 -22.28 -4.71
CA GLU A 200 15.13 -22.51 -4.61
C GLU A 200 15.90 -21.90 -5.78
N LYS A 201 15.43 -20.76 -6.30
CA LYS A 201 16.13 -20.07 -7.39
C LYS A 201 17.42 -19.43 -6.90
N ASP A 202 18.35 -19.21 -7.83
CA ASP A 202 19.62 -18.56 -7.56
C ASP A 202 19.44 -17.09 -7.13
N LEU A 203 20.52 -16.48 -6.66
CA LEU A 203 20.50 -15.10 -6.17
C LEU A 203 20.10 -14.09 -7.25
N LYS A 204 20.44 -14.37 -8.52
CA LYS A 204 20.10 -13.49 -9.64
C LYS A 204 18.58 -13.39 -9.82
N PHE A 205 17.86 -14.53 -9.79
CA PHE A 205 16.40 -14.56 -9.84
C PHE A 205 15.76 -13.90 -8.63
N LYS A 206 16.27 -14.18 -7.41
CA LYS A 206 15.79 -13.55 -6.17
C LYS A 206 15.89 -12.04 -6.23
N ASN A 207 17.04 -11.52 -6.66
CA ASN A 207 17.27 -10.08 -6.79
C ASN A 207 16.42 -9.44 -7.91
N ALA A 208 16.23 -10.12 -9.04
CA ALA A 208 15.39 -9.63 -10.13
C ALA A 208 13.93 -9.48 -9.70
N LEU A 209 13.36 -10.47 -8.98
CA LEU A 209 11.99 -10.40 -8.49
C LEU A 209 11.83 -9.36 -7.35
N GLU A 210 12.83 -9.24 -6.48
CA GLU A 210 12.85 -8.18 -5.45
C GLU A 210 12.85 -6.80 -6.10
N PHE A 211 13.69 -6.58 -7.09
CA PHE A 211 13.77 -5.32 -7.84
C PHE A 211 12.47 -5.01 -8.58
N TYR A 212 11.90 -5.99 -9.26
CA TYR A 212 10.58 -5.87 -9.91
C TYR A 212 9.49 -5.47 -8.91
N GLY A 213 9.41 -6.19 -7.78
CA GLY A 213 8.41 -5.90 -6.75
C GLY A 213 8.59 -4.51 -6.16
N LYS A 214 9.84 -4.08 -5.91
CA LYS A 214 10.14 -2.74 -5.40
C LYS A 214 9.66 -1.65 -6.36
N ASN A 215 10.00 -1.75 -7.65
CA ASN A 215 9.59 -0.76 -8.65
C ASN A 215 8.06 -0.74 -8.86
N LEU A 216 7.42 -1.91 -8.84
CA LEU A 216 5.97 -1.99 -8.88
C LEU A 216 5.32 -1.31 -7.68
N GLY A 217 5.88 -1.49 -6.47
CA GLY A 217 5.40 -0.86 -5.24
C GLY A 217 5.56 0.66 -5.27
N LEU A 218 6.70 1.17 -5.73
CA LEU A 218 6.92 2.60 -5.94
C LEU A 218 5.92 3.19 -6.95
N THR A 219 5.78 2.55 -8.11
CA THR A 219 4.80 2.94 -9.13
C THR A 219 3.39 2.98 -8.58
N PHE A 220 3.02 1.94 -7.82
CA PHE A 220 1.70 1.83 -7.20
C PHE A 220 1.42 2.99 -6.25
N GLN A 221 2.37 3.32 -5.36
CA GLN A 221 2.18 4.40 -4.38
C GLN A 221 2.17 5.77 -5.06
N ILE A 222 3.09 6.05 -5.98
CA ILE A 222 3.08 7.31 -6.75
C ILE A 222 1.75 7.50 -7.49
N ALA A 223 1.21 6.42 -8.07
CA ALA A 223 -0.07 6.47 -8.76
C ALA A 223 -1.24 6.73 -7.80
N ASP A 224 -1.24 6.10 -6.61
CA ASP A 224 -2.28 6.28 -5.61
C ASP A 224 -2.32 7.72 -5.08
N ASP A 225 -1.16 8.26 -4.69
CA ASP A 225 -1.01 9.65 -4.24
C ASP A 225 -1.39 10.66 -5.34
N THR A 226 -1.07 10.35 -6.61
CA THR A 226 -1.45 11.18 -7.76
C THR A 226 -2.97 11.18 -7.99
N LEU A 227 -3.61 10.02 -7.82
CA LEU A 227 -5.06 9.86 -7.99
C LEU A 227 -5.84 10.65 -6.94
N ASP A 228 -5.31 10.84 -5.74
CA ASP A 228 -5.95 11.61 -4.67
C ASP A 228 -6.10 13.10 -5.02
N TYR A 229 -5.21 13.64 -5.88
CA TYR A 229 -5.28 15.01 -6.38
C TYR A 229 -5.83 15.14 -7.82
N ASN A 230 -6.23 14.04 -8.46
CA ASN A 230 -6.74 14.08 -9.82
C ASN A 230 -8.22 14.49 -9.86
N SER A 231 -8.48 15.78 -10.09
CA SER A 231 -9.83 16.36 -10.13
C SER A 231 -10.76 15.78 -11.20
N GLU A 232 -10.22 15.15 -12.25
CA GLU A 232 -11.03 14.49 -13.28
C GLU A 232 -11.77 13.26 -12.69
N LEU A 233 -11.24 12.63 -11.65
CA LEU A 233 -11.89 11.52 -10.97
C LEU A 233 -13.07 11.91 -10.09
N LYS A 234 -13.17 13.20 -9.71
CA LYS A 234 -14.34 13.74 -9.00
C LYS A 234 -15.62 13.57 -9.81
N LEU A 235 -15.50 13.64 -11.15
CA LEU A 235 -16.62 13.42 -12.07
C LEU A 235 -17.18 11.98 -12.01
N PHE A 236 -16.42 11.04 -11.43
CA PHE A 236 -16.81 9.65 -11.27
C PHE A 236 -17.21 9.28 -9.83
N GLY A 237 -17.51 10.28 -8.97
CA GLY A 237 -18.00 10.07 -7.61
C GLY A 237 -16.93 9.60 -6.59
N LYS A 238 -15.63 9.69 -6.92
CA LYS A 238 -14.56 9.41 -5.94
C LYS A 238 -14.30 10.64 -5.07
N THR A 239 -14.15 10.42 -3.76
CA THR A 239 -13.56 11.40 -2.85
C THR A 239 -12.10 11.61 -3.23
N ILE A 240 -11.68 12.88 -3.31
CA ILE A 240 -10.30 13.28 -3.59
C ILE A 240 -9.83 14.24 -2.49
N GLY A 241 -8.50 14.35 -2.34
CA GLY A 241 -7.88 15.28 -1.39
C GLY A 241 -7.81 14.75 0.04
N ASN A 242 -7.89 13.44 0.27
CA ASN A 242 -7.73 12.87 1.61
C ASN A 242 -6.36 13.21 2.18
N ASP A 243 -5.28 13.04 1.41
CA ASP A 243 -3.92 13.40 1.80
C ASP A 243 -3.81 14.87 2.21
N PHE A 244 -4.47 15.76 1.46
CA PHE A 244 -4.52 17.18 1.79
C PHE A 244 -5.21 17.41 3.14
N TYR A 245 -6.38 16.81 3.38
CA TYR A 245 -7.09 16.97 4.65
C TYR A 245 -6.33 16.37 5.84
N GLU A 246 -5.60 15.29 5.64
CA GLU A 246 -4.73 14.66 6.64
C GLU A 246 -3.42 15.45 6.84
N GLY A 247 -3.07 16.35 5.93
CA GLY A 247 -1.84 17.15 5.96
C GLY A 247 -0.60 16.38 5.51
N LYS A 248 -0.79 15.30 4.76
CA LYS A 248 0.28 14.52 4.17
C LYS A 248 0.87 15.26 2.97
N VAL A 249 2.19 15.43 3.00
CA VAL A 249 2.93 15.99 1.87
C VAL A 249 3.38 14.84 0.98
N THR A 250 2.68 14.68 -0.16
CA THR A 250 2.95 13.62 -1.13
C THR A 250 3.47 14.19 -2.43
N LEU A 251 3.89 13.35 -3.38
CA LEU A 251 4.58 13.80 -4.60
C LEU A 251 3.89 14.95 -5.34
N PRO A 252 2.54 14.97 -5.50
CA PRO A 252 1.88 16.10 -6.16
C PRO A 252 2.13 17.43 -5.48
N ILE A 253 2.19 17.45 -4.15
CA ILE A 253 2.45 18.68 -3.37
C ILE A 253 3.92 19.07 -3.46
N ILE A 254 4.84 18.11 -3.36
CA ILE A 254 6.29 18.36 -3.50
C ILE A 254 6.61 19.00 -4.85
N LEU A 255 6.13 18.40 -5.95
CA LEU A 255 6.36 18.93 -7.30
C LEU A 255 5.66 20.26 -7.51
N LEU A 256 4.49 20.46 -6.91
CA LEU A 256 3.81 21.75 -6.95
C LEU A 256 4.66 22.82 -6.26
N TYR A 257 5.08 22.59 -5.00
CA TYR A 257 5.87 23.54 -4.21
C TYR A 257 7.14 23.99 -4.92
N GLN A 258 7.82 23.09 -5.63
CA GLN A 258 9.02 23.41 -6.42
C GLN A 258 8.77 24.40 -7.55
N LYS A 259 7.54 24.50 -8.07
CA LYS A 259 7.17 25.34 -9.23
C LYS A 259 6.52 26.67 -8.87
N LEU A 260 6.11 26.83 -7.64
CA LEU A 260 5.43 28.04 -7.20
C LEU A 260 6.42 29.21 -6.99
N ASP A 261 5.94 30.44 -7.17
CA ASP A 261 6.64 31.63 -6.69
C ASP A 261 6.57 31.75 -5.15
N ASP A 262 7.30 32.69 -4.60
CA ASP A 262 7.42 32.81 -3.13
C ASP A 262 6.07 33.15 -2.46
N VAL A 263 5.20 33.91 -3.12
CA VAL A 263 3.87 34.27 -2.58
C VAL A 263 2.95 33.04 -2.57
N GLU A 264 2.92 32.28 -3.66
CA GLU A 264 2.16 31.04 -3.77
C GLU A 264 2.69 29.96 -2.79
N LYS A 265 4.04 29.88 -2.58
CA LYS A 265 4.68 28.98 -1.60
C LYS A 265 4.25 29.29 -0.18
N GLU A 266 4.34 30.55 0.24
CA GLU A 266 3.92 30.94 1.61
C GLU A 266 2.43 30.64 1.83
N LYS A 267 1.60 30.89 0.82
CA LYS A 267 0.18 30.58 0.91
C LYS A 267 -0.05 29.07 1.02
N LEU A 268 0.63 28.24 0.22
CA LEU A 268 0.51 26.79 0.29
C LEU A 268 0.96 26.27 1.66
N LYS A 269 2.09 26.80 2.19
CA LYS A 269 2.61 26.47 3.53
C LYS A 269 1.57 26.77 4.61
N SER A 270 0.97 27.97 4.58
CA SER A 270 -0.08 28.36 5.53
C SER A 270 -1.29 27.44 5.52
N LEU A 271 -1.63 26.83 4.37
CA LEU A 271 -2.71 25.87 4.27
C LEU A 271 -2.37 24.53 4.94
N PHE A 272 -1.11 24.06 4.83
CA PHE A 272 -0.67 22.80 5.48
C PHE A 272 -0.46 22.97 6.99
N GLU A 273 -0.21 24.17 7.49
CA GLU A 273 -0.12 24.50 8.91
C GLU A 273 -1.48 24.50 9.62
N LYS A 274 -2.59 24.67 8.88
CA LYS A 274 -3.94 24.65 9.47
C LYS A 274 -4.24 23.32 10.16
N GLN A 275 -4.88 23.40 11.34
CA GLN A 275 -5.42 22.22 12.01
C GLN A 275 -6.64 21.63 11.27
N ILE A 276 -7.48 22.50 10.72
CA ILE A 276 -8.68 22.13 9.95
C ILE A 276 -8.57 22.79 8.58
N ARG A 277 -8.60 21.97 7.54
CA ARG A 277 -8.57 22.40 6.14
C ARG A 277 -9.97 22.33 5.56
N GLU A 278 -10.37 23.37 4.86
CA GLU A 278 -11.71 23.51 4.28
C GLU A 278 -11.71 23.11 2.80
N LYS A 279 -12.89 22.88 2.27
CA LYS A 279 -13.07 22.56 0.84
C LYS A 279 -12.50 23.61 -0.10
N LYS A 280 -12.63 24.91 0.25
CA LYS A 280 -12.05 26.00 -0.53
C LYS A 280 -10.52 25.96 -0.59
N ASP A 281 -9.88 25.47 0.47
CA ASP A 281 -8.44 25.30 0.53
C ASP A 281 -7.97 24.21 -0.45
N LEU A 282 -8.68 23.07 -0.49
CA LEU A 282 -8.43 22.01 -1.46
C LEU A 282 -8.67 22.50 -2.90
N GLU A 283 -9.75 23.22 -3.14
CA GLU A 283 -10.07 23.78 -4.48
C GLU A 283 -8.95 24.71 -4.98
N TYR A 284 -8.36 25.51 -4.08
CA TYR A 284 -7.21 26.35 -4.42
C TYR A 284 -6.00 25.50 -4.83
N VAL A 285 -5.65 24.46 -4.04
CA VAL A 285 -4.54 23.55 -4.33
C VAL A 285 -4.76 22.80 -5.66
N LEU A 286 -5.97 22.28 -5.90
CA LEU A 286 -6.30 21.59 -7.14
C LEU A 286 -6.17 22.51 -8.38
N ASN A 287 -6.52 23.79 -8.25
CA ASN A 287 -6.34 24.77 -9.32
C ASN A 287 -4.86 25.00 -9.63
N LEU A 288 -3.99 25.09 -8.60
CA LEU A 288 -2.55 25.21 -8.79
C LEU A 288 -1.95 23.94 -9.43
N ILE A 289 -2.35 22.76 -8.98
CA ILE A 289 -1.94 21.47 -9.55
C ILE A 289 -2.29 21.41 -11.05
N LYS A 290 -3.50 21.83 -11.40
CA LYS A 290 -3.96 21.86 -12.79
C LYS A 290 -3.19 22.90 -13.63
N LYS A 291 -3.03 24.14 -13.13
CA LYS A 291 -2.28 25.25 -13.78
C LYS A 291 -0.85 24.79 -14.11
N ASN A 292 -0.19 24.13 -13.18
CA ASN A 292 1.21 23.70 -13.30
C ASN A 292 1.39 22.29 -13.91
N LYS A 293 0.32 21.63 -14.35
CA LYS A 293 0.33 20.28 -14.98
C LYS A 293 1.00 19.19 -14.14
N ILE A 294 0.91 19.30 -12.82
CA ILE A 294 1.59 18.43 -11.84
C ILE A 294 1.21 16.96 -12.02
N ILE A 295 -0.07 16.64 -12.23
CA ILE A 295 -0.54 15.25 -12.41
C ILE A 295 0.22 14.53 -13.53
N LYS A 296 0.50 15.24 -14.64
CA LYS A 296 1.27 14.65 -15.75
C LYS A 296 2.71 14.34 -15.35
N GLU A 297 3.32 15.15 -14.50
CA GLU A 297 4.70 14.93 -14.03
C GLU A 297 4.77 13.77 -13.04
N CYS A 298 3.80 13.67 -12.14
CA CYS A 298 3.70 12.52 -11.25
C CYS A 298 3.60 11.20 -12.04
N TYR A 299 2.76 11.15 -13.08
CA TYR A 299 2.67 9.96 -13.92
C TYR A 299 3.96 9.65 -14.68
N LYS A 300 4.71 10.64 -15.14
CA LYS A 300 6.04 10.40 -15.73
C LYS A 300 7.02 9.78 -14.72
N LYS A 301 6.95 10.18 -13.44
CA LYS A 301 7.75 9.56 -12.38
C LYS A 301 7.33 8.11 -12.15
N ALA A 302 6.02 7.82 -12.13
CA ALA A 302 5.52 6.44 -12.06
C ALA A 302 5.96 5.60 -13.26
N GLU A 303 5.89 6.15 -14.48
CA GLU A 303 6.35 5.49 -15.72
C GLU A 303 7.86 5.19 -15.68
N HIS A 304 8.67 6.03 -15.06
CA HIS A 304 10.09 5.77 -14.87
C HIS A 304 10.32 4.46 -14.12
N TYR A 305 9.64 4.25 -12.98
CA TYR A 305 9.82 3.03 -12.18
C TYR A 305 9.24 1.78 -12.83
N ILE A 306 8.20 1.89 -13.65
CA ILE A 306 7.64 0.72 -14.35
C ILE A 306 8.51 0.27 -15.52
N ASN A 307 9.37 1.16 -16.03
CA ASN A 307 10.27 0.87 -17.17
C ASN A 307 11.68 0.41 -16.72
N LEU A 308 11.96 0.39 -15.41
CA LEU A 308 13.18 -0.18 -14.83
C LEU A 308 13.07 -1.70 -14.70
#